data_e82e2bcbfe6096548c9390c148cccadc
#
_entry.id   e82e2bcbfe6096548c9390c148cccadc
#
_cell.length_a   1.000
_cell.length_b   1.000
_cell.length_c   1.000
_cell.angle_alpha   90.00
_cell.angle_beta   90.00
_cell.angle_gamma   90.00
#
_symmetry.space_group_name_H-M   'P 1'
#
loop_
_entity.id
_entity.type
_entity.pdbx_description
1 polymer ?
#
loop_
_entity_poly.entity_id
_entity_poly.type
_entity_poly.pdbx_seq_one_letter_code
_entity_poly.pdbx_strand_id
1 'polypeptide(L)'
;MTIPTEPIGSIPRPQVLLRAIREHMAGRVSGENLDKAYDDAVRDTIERFEATGSPVITDGEQRKSSFVTYPLEGIRSLAGNGVVIPFKDGHTRQLPRLTQGPFRYAKYAGEYVRRAMPFAKRPLKQAVISASALSLLYPANGIEWYPRHRFIGDLVEEAAADISSALAAGAEVVQIDFTEGRLSLKLDPGGGLLKSFVELNNRVLDRFDASERVRIGVHVCPGGDQDSTHSADVDYAGLLPALFSTHVGRFYLQLSSEADRPRVLKRIAELLGTEQKVFVGVTDPISPRVETPEEVCERVLEAAKFLPVDRLGTTDDCGFSPFADDDSTGRDVAFAKIRARVEGTAMAAARLAV
;
A
#
# COMPACT_ATOMS: atom_id res chain seq x y z
N MET A 1 -1.88 -19.10 -20.05
CA MET A 1 -2.19 -18.06 -19.01
C MET A 1 -0.88 -17.50 -18.52
N THR A 2 -0.83 -16.28 -17.99
CA THR A 2 0.37 -15.71 -17.38
C THR A 2 0.10 -15.47 -15.89
N ILE A 3 1.09 -15.69 -15.03
CA ILE A 3 0.99 -15.31 -13.62
C ILE A 3 1.04 -13.79 -13.54
N PRO A 4 0.00 -13.08 -13.02
CA PRO A 4 0.01 -11.64 -12.91
C PRO A 4 1.06 -11.16 -11.91
N THR A 5 1.66 -10.00 -12.18
CA THR A 5 2.65 -9.37 -11.30
C THR A 5 2.34 -7.88 -11.16
N GLU A 6 2.23 -7.39 -9.92
CA GLU A 6 1.83 -6.02 -9.61
C GLU A 6 2.72 -5.41 -8.53
N PRO A 7 3.13 -4.13 -8.63
CA PRO A 7 3.88 -3.47 -7.56
C PRO A 7 2.96 -3.15 -6.36
N ILE A 8 3.54 -2.93 -5.17
CA ILE A 8 2.81 -2.32 -4.04
C ILE A 8 2.52 -0.86 -4.34
N GLY A 9 3.54 -0.05 -4.64
CA GLY A 9 3.22 1.30 -5.10
C GLY A 9 4.34 2.32 -4.99
N SER A 10 4.78 2.63 -3.78
CA SER A 10 5.71 3.73 -3.54
C SER A 10 7.12 3.43 -4.04
N ILE A 11 7.75 4.45 -4.62
CA ILE A 11 9.13 4.45 -5.14
C ILE A 11 9.89 5.63 -4.52
N PRO A 12 11.16 5.46 -4.13
CA PRO A 12 11.98 6.55 -3.61
C PRO A 12 11.95 7.77 -4.52
N ARG A 13 11.79 8.97 -3.96
CA ARG A 13 11.71 10.21 -4.73
C ARG A 13 13.08 10.55 -5.33
N PRO A 14 13.16 11.06 -6.57
CA PRO A 14 14.41 11.54 -7.13
C PRO A 14 14.92 12.75 -6.32
N GLN A 15 16.25 12.86 -6.17
CA GLN A 15 16.88 13.93 -5.39
C GLN A 15 16.51 15.34 -5.88
N VAL A 16 16.20 15.48 -7.18
CA VAL A 16 15.72 16.76 -7.75
C VAL A 16 14.37 17.16 -7.15
N LEU A 17 13.44 16.20 -7.01
CA LEU A 17 12.14 16.45 -6.38
C LEU A 17 12.29 16.79 -4.89
N LEU A 18 13.09 16.00 -4.15
CA LEU A 18 13.34 16.26 -2.71
C LEU A 18 13.95 17.65 -2.48
N ARG A 19 14.84 18.08 -3.38
CA ARG A 19 15.39 19.45 -3.34
C ARG A 19 14.30 20.48 -3.63
N ALA A 20 13.47 20.30 -4.66
CA ALA A 20 12.40 21.22 -5.00
C ALA A 20 11.39 21.39 -3.85
N ILE A 21 11.04 20.30 -3.16
CA ILE A 21 10.18 20.32 -1.95
C ILE A 21 10.81 21.19 -0.86
N ARG A 22 12.09 20.93 -0.51
CA ARG A 22 12.80 21.71 0.52
C ARG A 22 12.90 23.19 0.17
N GLU A 23 13.23 23.51 -1.09
CA GLU A 23 13.33 24.88 -1.57
C GLU A 23 11.97 25.61 -1.57
N HIS A 24 10.89 24.89 -1.90
CA HIS A 24 9.54 25.43 -1.81
C HIS A 24 9.15 25.75 -0.36
N MET A 25 9.41 24.82 0.57
CA MET A 25 9.15 25.03 2.01
C MET A 25 9.94 26.23 2.56
N ALA A 26 11.11 26.51 1.99
CA ALA A 26 11.94 27.66 2.32
C ALA A 26 11.53 28.96 1.54
N GLY A 27 10.46 28.90 0.75
CA GLY A 27 9.95 30.05 -0.02
C GLY A 27 10.82 30.44 -1.25
N ARG A 28 11.76 29.59 -1.68
CA ARG A 28 12.67 29.84 -2.82
C ARG A 28 12.19 29.27 -4.15
N VAL A 29 11.25 28.34 -4.12
CA VAL A 29 10.63 27.76 -5.33
C VAL A 29 9.13 28.02 -5.28
N SER A 30 8.56 28.48 -6.41
CA SER A 30 7.11 28.71 -6.52
C SER A 30 6.32 27.39 -6.50
N GLY A 31 5.02 27.47 -6.17
CA GLY A 31 4.13 26.30 -6.25
C GLY A 31 4.04 25.70 -7.64
N GLU A 32 4.05 26.52 -8.70
CA GLU A 32 4.05 26.07 -10.10
C GLU A 32 5.31 25.26 -10.44
N ASN A 33 6.48 25.74 -10.02
CA ASN A 33 7.74 25.02 -10.25
C ASN A 33 7.82 23.73 -9.45
N LEU A 34 7.26 23.69 -8.22
CA LEU A 34 7.14 22.45 -7.46
C LEU A 34 6.18 21.47 -8.15
N ASP A 35 5.03 21.96 -8.64
CA ASP A 35 4.04 21.13 -9.35
C ASP A 35 4.66 20.47 -10.60
N LYS A 36 5.47 21.23 -11.36
CA LYS A 36 6.24 20.70 -12.48
C LYS A 36 7.28 19.66 -12.04
N ALA A 37 7.97 19.87 -10.92
CA ALA A 37 8.94 18.90 -10.41
C ALA A 37 8.25 17.57 -10.00
N TYR A 38 7.03 17.64 -9.49
CA TYR A 38 6.21 16.46 -9.25
C TYR A 38 5.82 15.74 -10.54
N ASP A 39 5.35 16.45 -11.57
CA ASP A 39 4.98 15.85 -12.84
C ASP A 39 6.19 15.19 -13.53
N ASP A 40 7.36 15.81 -13.48
CA ASP A 40 8.60 15.25 -14.00
C ASP A 40 9.01 13.97 -13.26
N ALA A 41 8.85 13.93 -11.91
CA ALA A 41 9.12 12.74 -11.10
C ALA A 41 8.12 11.60 -11.36
N VAL A 42 6.84 11.91 -11.55
CA VAL A 42 5.80 10.93 -11.92
C VAL A 42 6.11 10.35 -13.29
N ARG A 43 6.44 11.18 -14.27
CA ARG A 43 6.81 10.74 -15.62
C ARG A 43 8.01 9.80 -15.62
N ASP A 44 9.12 10.20 -14.98
CA ASP A 44 10.33 9.37 -14.85
C ASP A 44 10.01 8.03 -14.16
N THR A 45 9.19 8.05 -13.12
CA THR A 45 8.79 6.83 -12.41
C THR A 45 8.00 5.89 -13.31
N ILE A 46 7.02 6.39 -14.06
CA ILE A 46 6.21 5.61 -15.00
C ILE A 46 7.08 5.02 -16.12
N GLU A 47 7.94 5.83 -16.74
CA GLU A 47 8.86 5.38 -17.79
C GLU A 47 9.78 4.25 -17.29
N ARG A 48 10.29 4.37 -16.07
CA ARG A 48 11.13 3.35 -15.44
C ARG A 48 10.35 2.08 -15.09
N PHE A 49 9.11 2.19 -14.62
CA PHE A 49 8.23 1.04 -14.41
C PHE A 49 8.00 0.29 -15.73
N GLU A 50 7.65 1.01 -16.80
CA GLU A 50 7.42 0.40 -18.11
C GLU A 50 8.69 -0.29 -18.65
N ALA A 51 9.87 0.29 -18.40
CA ALA A 51 11.15 -0.31 -18.77
C ALA A 51 11.49 -1.59 -18.00
N THR A 52 10.83 -1.88 -16.86
CA THR A 52 10.96 -3.19 -16.19
C THR A 52 10.13 -4.28 -16.86
N GLY A 53 9.21 -3.94 -17.76
CA GLY A 53 8.24 -4.87 -18.33
C GLY A 53 7.03 -5.15 -17.45
N SER A 54 6.85 -4.44 -16.33
CA SER A 54 5.70 -4.61 -15.42
C SER A 54 4.37 -4.41 -16.17
N PRO A 55 3.43 -5.36 -16.12
CA PRO A 55 2.15 -5.26 -16.84
C PRO A 55 1.19 -4.24 -16.20
N VAL A 56 1.35 -3.98 -14.92
CA VAL A 56 0.64 -2.95 -14.14
C VAL A 56 1.68 -2.09 -13.45
N ILE A 57 1.46 -0.78 -13.45
CA ILE A 57 2.39 0.22 -12.91
C ILE A 57 1.71 1.14 -11.91
N THR A 58 2.49 1.95 -11.20
CA THR A 58 1.99 3.02 -10.31
C THR A 58 2.67 4.36 -10.64
N ASP A 59 2.15 5.45 -10.07
CA ASP A 59 2.80 6.76 -10.08
C ASP A 59 3.99 6.86 -9.10
N GLY A 60 4.30 5.77 -8.39
CA GLY A 60 5.33 5.71 -7.37
C GLY A 60 5.04 6.54 -6.13
N GLU A 61 3.82 7.02 -5.98
CA GLU A 61 3.39 7.93 -4.89
C GLU A 61 4.22 9.22 -4.81
N GLN A 62 4.78 9.65 -5.93
CA GLN A 62 5.72 10.76 -5.99
C GLN A 62 5.13 12.07 -5.45
N ARG A 63 3.80 12.26 -5.59
CA ARG A 63 3.07 13.47 -5.16
C ARG A 63 2.52 13.39 -3.74
N LYS A 64 2.58 12.24 -3.06
CA LYS A 64 2.14 12.06 -1.69
C LYS A 64 3.25 12.41 -0.70
N SER A 65 2.96 13.17 0.34
CA SER A 65 3.89 13.37 1.47
C SER A 65 4.04 12.11 2.30
N SER A 66 2.96 11.33 2.40
CA SER A 66 2.88 10.05 3.10
C SER A 66 1.72 9.24 2.53
N PHE A 67 1.90 7.92 2.45
CA PHE A 67 0.82 7.00 2.07
C PHE A 67 -0.37 7.06 3.03
N VAL A 68 -0.14 7.42 4.32
CA VAL A 68 -1.19 7.48 5.36
C VAL A 68 -1.93 8.80 5.33
N THR A 69 -1.19 9.93 5.24
CA THR A 69 -1.75 11.26 5.54
C THR A 69 -2.05 12.12 4.32
N TYR A 70 -1.86 11.60 3.10
CA TYR A 70 -2.16 12.36 1.88
C TYR A 70 -3.60 12.93 1.83
N PRO A 71 -4.64 12.24 2.35
CA PRO A 71 -5.99 12.79 2.31
C PRO A 71 -6.18 13.99 3.24
N LEU A 72 -5.25 14.18 4.17
CA LEU A 72 -5.32 15.18 5.25
C LEU A 72 -4.57 16.46 4.91
N GLU A 73 -3.83 16.51 3.79
CA GLU A 73 -3.00 17.64 3.42
C GLU A 73 -3.83 18.91 3.21
N GLY A 74 -3.62 19.92 4.08
CA GLY A 74 -4.37 21.18 4.06
C GLY A 74 -5.57 21.24 5.02
N ILE A 75 -5.89 20.16 5.76
CA ILE A 75 -6.93 20.18 6.79
C ILE A 75 -6.45 20.98 8.00
N ARG A 76 -7.25 21.97 8.41
CA ARG A 76 -6.93 22.85 9.56
C ARG A 76 -7.33 22.29 10.93
N SER A 77 -8.24 21.31 10.95
CA SER A 77 -8.77 20.68 12.17
C SER A 77 -7.89 19.54 12.70
N LEU A 78 -6.57 19.62 12.50
CA LEU A 78 -5.60 18.63 12.95
C LEU A 78 -4.56 19.27 13.89
N ALA A 79 -4.18 18.49 14.92
CA ALA A 79 -3.06 18.80 15.81
C ALA A 79 -1.97 17.74 15.70
N GLY A 80 -0.70 18.12 15.95
CA GLY A 80 0.46 17.24 15.74
C GLY A 80 0.71 16.18 16.83
N ASN A 81 -0.22 15.97 17.76
CA ASN A 81 -0.01 15.12 18.94
C ASN A 81 -0.94 13.89 18.96
N GLY A 82 -1.05 13.20 17.84
CA GLY A 82 -1.82 11.96 17.70
C GLY A 82 -1.03 10.71 18.08
N VAL A 83 -1.44 9.57 17.54
CA VAL A 83 -0.83 8.27 17.82
C VAL A 83 0.61 8.22 17.32
N VAL A 84 1.51 7.72 18.16
CA VAL A 84 2.93 7.49 17.81
C VAL A 84 3.13 6.02 17.47
N ILE A 85 3.75 5.74 16.35
CA ILE A 85 4.08 4.39 15.87
C ILE A 85 5.60 4.21 15.98
N PRO A 86 6.09 3.38 16.92
CA PRO A 86 7.50 3.11 17.05
C PRO A 86 7.96 2.02 16.08
N PHE A 87 9.14 2.18 15.51
CA PHE A 87 9.83 1.20 14.67
C PHE A 87 10.93 0.47 15.45
N LYS A 88 11.41 -0.65 14.90
CA LYS A 88 12.38 -1.54 15.55
C LYS A 88 13.72 -0.86 15.86
N ASP A 89 14.15 0.07 15.02
CA ASP A 89 15.40 0.83 15.17
C ASP A 89 15.27 2.03 16.13
N GLY A 90 14.07 2.29 16.64
CA GLY A 90 13.78 3.35 17.60
C GLY A 90 13.28 4.66 17.00
N HIS A 91 13.27 4.83 15.66
CA HIS A 91 12.57 5.98 15.08
C HIS A 91 11.06 5.85 15.24
N THR A 92 10.33 6.95 15.06
CA THR A 92 8.89 6.99 15.23
C THR A 92 8.22 7.77 14.11
N ARG A 93 7.01 7.36 13.74
CA ARG A 93 6.06 8.17 12.97
C ARG A 93 4.90 8.57 13.85
N GLN A 94 4.39 9.78 13.67
CA GLN A 94 3.26 10.29 14.44
C GLN A 94 2.12 10.67 13.51
N LEU A 95 0.93 10.10 13.79
CA LEU A 95 -0.29 10.53 13.14
C LEU A 95 -0.77 11.86 13.75
N PRO A 96 -1.42 12.72 12.98
CA PRO A 96 -2.12 13.88 13.56
C PRO A 96 -3.32 13.42 14.38
N ARG A 97 -3.83 14.31 15.22
CA ARG A 97 -5.04 14.13 16.01
C ARG A 97 -6.13 15.09 15.53
N LEU A 98 -7.32 14.57 15.28
CA LEU A 98 -8.48 15.39 14.93
C LEU A 98 -8.90 16.25 16.12
N THR A 99 -9.19 17.52 15.87
CA THR A 99 -9.58 18.51 16.91
C THR A 99 -11.03 18.93 16.84
N GLN A 100 -11.64 18.84 15.66
CA GLN A 100 -13.07 19.18 15.44
C GLN A 100 -13.61 18.49 14.20
N GLY A 101 -14.92 18.35 14.12
CA GLY A 101 -15.65 17.85 12.94
C GLY A 101 -16.34 18.98 12.15
N PRO A 102 -16.99 18.65 11.02
CA PRO A 102 -17.06 17.30 10.44
C PRO A 102 -15.73 16.88 9.80
N PHE A 103 -15.47 15.56 9.74
CA PHE A 103 -14.29 15.02 9.07
C PHE A 103 -14.52 14.94 7.57
N ARG A 104 -13.58 15.47 6.79
CA ARG A 104 -13.59 15.39 5.32
C ARG A 104 -12.15 15.25 4.81
N TYR A 105 -11.98 14.51 3.72
CA TYR A 105 -10.71 14.49 3.00
C TYR A 105 -10.49 15.81 2.27
N ALA A 106 -9.27 16.29 2.26
CA ALA A 106 -8.87 17.45 1.46
C ALA A 106 -8.41 17.06 0.06
N LYS A 107 -7.93 15.80 -0.09
CA LYS A 107 -7.46 15.25 -1.36
C LYS A 107 -7.94 13.81 -1.54
N TYR A 108 -8.20 13.45 -2.78
CA TYR A 108 -8.63 12.10 -3.17
C TYR A 108 -7.66 11.48 -4.17
N ALA A 109 -7.49 10.18 -4.10
CA ALA A 109 -6.54 9.41 -4.90
C ALA A 109 -6.76 9.53 -6.42
N GLY A 110 -8.00 9.80 -6.85
CA GLY A 110 -8.30 10.06 -8.26
C GLY A 110 -7.56 11.26 -8.86
N GLU A 111 -7.11 12.22 -8.02
CA GLU A 111 -6.28 13.33 -8.50
C GLU A 111 -4.92 12.81 -8.97
N TYR A 112 -4.28 11.93 -8.20
CA TYR A 112 -2.98 11.32 -8.56
C TYR A 112 -3.09 10.46 -9.82
N VAL A 113 -4.17 9.68 -9.95
CA VAL A 113 -4.44 8.89 -11.16
C VAL A 113 -4.56 9.82 -12.38
N ARG A 114 -5.37 10.89 -12.32
CA ARG A 114 -5.50 11.85 -13.44
C ARG A 114 -4.18 12.49 -13.84
N ARG A 115 -3.31 12.77 -12.87
CA ARG A 115 -1.97 13.33 -13.13
C ARG A 115 -1.01 12.33 -13.77
N ALA A 116 -1.14 11.04 -13.43
CA ALA A 116 -0.28 9.97 -13.94
C ALA A 116 -0.71 9.46 -15.34
N MET A 117 -2.02 9.38 -15.60
CA MET A 117 -2.60 8.83 -16.84
C MET A 117 -1.98 9.36 -18.14
N PRO A 118 -1.68 10.68 -18.29
CA PRO A 118 -1.08 11.19 -19.54
C PRO A 118 0.30 10.60 -19.88
N PHE A 119 1.00 10.04 -18.89
CA PHE A 119 2.33 9.47 -19.06
C PHE A 119 2.30 7.94 -19.20
N ALA A 120 1.21 7.29 -18.76
CA ALA A 120 1.12 5.84 -18.67
C ALA A 120 0.70 5.19 -20.01
N LYS A 121 1.42 4.17 -20.43
CA LYS A 121 1.07 3.25 -21.54
C LYS A 121 0.59 1.89 -21.03
N ARG A 122 0.64 1.67 -19.73
CA ARG A 122 0.22 0.45 -19.04
C ARG A 122 -0.88 0.77 -18.04
N PRO A 123 -1.73 -0.20 -17.67
CA PRO A 123 -2.72 -0.04 -16.61
C PRO A 123 -2.11 0.51 -15.32
N LEU A 124 -2.75 1.51 -14.72
CA LEU A 124 -2.35 2.11 -13.45
C LEU A 124 -3.05 1.44 -12.27
N LYS A 125 -2.27 1.12 -11.25
CA LYS A 125 -2.74 0.76 -9.91
C LYS A 125 -2.55 1.94 -8.98
N GLN A 126 -3.54 2.20 -8.12
CA GLN A 126 -3.51 3.29 -7.14
C GLN A 126 -3.65 2.74 -5.73
N ALA A 127 -2.73 3.10 -4.85
CA ALA A 127 -2.85 2.83 -3.41
C ALA A 127 -3.65 3.92 -2.71
N VAL A 128 -4.49 3.51 -1.75
CA VAL A 128 -5.26 4.36 -0.84
C VAL A 128 -5.07 3.89 0.60
N ILE A 129 -5.21 4.79 1.56
CA ILE A 129 -5.12 4.43 2.98
C ILE A 129 -6.40 3.74 3.47
N SER A 130 -6.28 2.79 4.38
CA SER A 130 -7.41 2.14 5.04
C SER A 130 -8.20 3.10 5.94
N ALA A 131 -9.51 2.91 6.04
CA ALA A 131 -10.32 3.65 7.00
C ALA A 131 -9.89 3.34 8.45
N SER A 132 -9.45 2.13 8.74
CA SER A 132 -8.99 1.75 10.08
C SER A 132 -7.75 2.53 10.52
N ALA A 133 -6.78 2.80 9.63
CA ALA A 133 -5.64 3.66 9.96
C ALA A 133 -6.10 5.07 10.33
N LEU A 134 -6.96 5.68 9.52
CA LEU A 134 -7.46 7.03 9.79
C LEU A 134 -8.45 7.09 10.96
N SER A 135 -9.03 5.95 11.40
CA SER A 135 -9.84 5.90 12.62
C SER A 135 -9.05 6.25 13.88
N LEU A 136 -7.72 6.13 13.82
CA LEU A 136 -6.79 6.49 14.89
C LEU A 136 -6.62 8.01 15.08
N LEU A 137 -7.10 8.82 14.16
CA LEU A 137 -7.09 10.29 14.29
C LEU A 137 -8.04 10.79 15.38
N TYR A 138 -9.07 10.01 15.72
CA TYR A 138 -10.08 10.41 16.69
C TYR A 138 -9.56 10.27 18.13
N PRO A 139 -9.55 11.35 18.94
CA PRO A 139 -8.95 11.35 20.26
C PRO A 139 -9.75 10.48 21.25
N ALA A 140 -9.04 9.85 22.19
CA ALA A 140 -9.66 8.98 23.22
C ALA A 140 -10.65 9.71 24.14
N ASN A 141 -10.39 11.00 24.41
CA ASN A 141 -11.25 11.85 25.23
C ASN A 141 -12.45 12.44 24.47
N GLY A 142 -12.61 12.07 23.20
CA GLY A 142 -13.71 12.55 22.36
C GLY A 142 -13.51 13.97 21.82
N ILE A 143 -14.48 14.41 21.00
CA ILE A 143 -14.57 15.77 20.47
C ILE A 143 -15.96 16.29 20.81
N GLU A 144 -16.04 17.47 21.44
CA GLU A 144 -17.30 18.10 21.77
C GLU A 144 -18.15 18.31 20.51
N TRP A 145 -19.46 17.98 20.60
CA TRP A 145 -20.44 18.07 19.50
C TRP A 145 -20.16 17.20 18.27
N TYR A 146 -19.05 16.41 18.27
CA TYR A 146 -18.72 15.50 17.18
C TYR A 146 -18.33 14.10 17.72
N PRO A 147 -19.32 13.30 18.15
CA PRO A 147 -19.06 11.99 18.76
C PRO A 147 -18.45 10.98 17.77
N ARG A 148 -17.72 10.00 18.32
CA ARG A 148 -16.98 8.99 17.52
C ARG A 148 -17.83 8.31 16.44
N HIS A 149 -19.10 8.00 16.72
CA HIS A 149 -19.94 7.33 15.72
C HIS A 149 -20.22 8.21 14.48
N ARG A 150 -20.31 9.55 14.64
CA ARG A 150 -20.40 10.50 13.50
C ARG A 150 -19.10 10.55 12.73
N PHE A 151 -17.98 10.65 13.45
CA PHE A 151 -16.66 10.59 12.81
C PHE A 151 -16.49 9.32 11.98
N ILE A 152 -16.83 8.14 12.53
CA ILE A 152 -16.74 6.88 11.79
C ILE A 152 -17.69 6.85 10.59
N GLY A 153 -18.89 7.45 10.70
CA GLY A 153 -19.79 7.61 9.55
C GLY A 153 -19.16 8.46 8.44
N ASP A 154 -18.67 9.64 8.77
CA ASP A 154 -17.97 10.52 7.82
C ASP A 154 -16.74 9.81 7.20
N LEU A 155 -15.94 9.14 8.01
CA LEU A 155 -14.74 8.42 7.55
C LEU A 155 -15.06 7.32 6.54
N VAL A 156 -16.13 6.55 6.75
CA VAL A 156 -16.58 5.50 5.81
C VAL A 156 -16.96 6.13 4.46
N GLU A 157 -17.71 7.23 4.46
CA GLU A 157 -18.10 7.93 3.23
C GLU A 157 -16.87 8.50 2.50
N GLU A 158 -15.94 9.12 3.22
CA GLU A 158 -14.72 9.69 2.64
C GLU A 158 -13.79 8.62 2.06
N ALA A 159 -13.58 7.50 2.77
CA ALA A 159 -12.76 6.40 2.28
C ALA A 159 -13.40 5.70 1.05
N ALA A 160 -14.73 5.56 1.03
CA ALA A 160 -15.43 5.05 -0.15
C ALA A 160 -15.33 6.02 -1.33
N ALA A 161 -15.47 7.33 -1.10
CA ALA A 161 -15.29 8.35 -2.12
C ALA A 161 -13.86 8.37 -2.68
N ASP A 162 -12.85 8.10 -1.84
CA ASP A 162 -11.45 8.03 -2.26
C ASP A 162 -11.21 6.87 -3.24
N ILE A 163 -11.67 5.67 -2.91
CA ILE A 163 -11.62 4.49 -3.79
C ILE A 163 -12.39 4.77 -5.10
N SER A 164 -13.63 5.27 -4.99
CA SER A 164 -14.47 5.60 -6.15
C SER A 164 -13.81 6.62 -7.06
N SER A 165 -13.14 7.64 -6.48
CA SER A 165 -12.44 8.68 -7.24
C SER A 165 -11.29 8.11 -8.08
N ALA A 166 -10.54 7.14 -7.52
CA ALA A 166 -9.44 6.48 -8.22
C ALA A 166 -9.95 5.59 -9.36
N LEU A 167 -11.00 4.78 -9.12
CA LEU A 167 -11.63 3.96 -10.15
C LEU A 167 -12.21 4.81 -11.28
N ALA A 168 -12.91 5.89 -10.94
CA ALA A 168 -13.51 6.83 -11.92
C ALA A 168 -12.45 7.60 -12.71
N ALA A 169 -11.25 7.82 -12.15
CA ALA A 169 -10.12 8.43 -12.84
C ALA A 169 -9.37 7.46 -13.78
N GLY A 170 -9.72 6.18 -13.80
CA GLY A 170 -9.15 5.17 -14.70
C GLY A 170 -8.13 4.24 -14.07
N ALA A 171 -8.00 4.20 -12.74
CA ALA A 171 -7.20 3.17 -12.11
C ALA A 171 -7.74 1.77 -12.45
N GLU A 172 -6.89 0.87 -12.91
CA GLU A 172 -7.25 -0.53 -13.18
C GLU A 172 -7.53 -1.28 -11.87
N VAL A 173 -6.73 -0.99 -10.85
CA VAL A 173 -6.81 -1.59 -9.51
C VAL A 173 -6.64 -0.50 -8.47
N VAL A 174 -7.43 -0.59 -7.39
CA VAL A 174 -7.21 0.19 -6.17
C VAL A 174 -6.76 -0.73 -5.05
N GLN A 175 -5.65 -0.41 -4.42
CA GLN A 175 -5.08 -1.13 -3.28
C GLN A 175 -5.33 -0.35 -2.00
N ILE A 176 -5.94 -0.98 -1.01
CA ILE A 176 -6.07 -0.43 0.35
C ILE A 176 -4.82 -0.84 1.14
N ASP A 177 -4.06 0.13 1.63
CA ASP A 177 -2.92 -0.12 2.52
C ASP A 177 -3.42 -0.27 3.95
N PHE A 178 -3.32 -1.49 4.49
CA PHE A 178 -3.79 -1.92 5.81
C PHE A 178 -2.61 -2.32 6.70
N THR A 179 -1.62 -1.45 6.84
CA THR A 179 -0.37 -1.74 7.58
C THR A 179 -0.60 -1.87 9.08
N GLU A 180 -1.58 -1.16 9.64
CA GLU A 180 -1.97 -1.26 11.05
C GLU A 180 -2.60 -2.62 11.42
N GLY A 181 -3.00 -3.42 10.42
CA GLY A 181 -3.56 -4.76 10.66
C GLY A 181 -2.58 -5.66 11.42
N ARG A 182 -1.32 -5.73 11.01
CA ARG A 182 -0.29 -6.51 11.72
C ARG A 182 0.11 -5.84 13.05
N LEU A 183 0.19 -4.51 13.08
CA LEU A 183 0.47 -3.75 14.30
C LEU A 183 -0.61 -3.96 15.36
N SER A 184 -1.88 -4.11 14.97
CA SER A 184 -2.99 -4.30 15.91
C SER A 184 -2.85 -5.57 16.75
N LEU A 185 -2.28 -6.65 16.20
CA LEU A 185 -1.98 -7.87 16.94
C LEU A 185 -0.83 -7.72 17.95
N LYS A 186 0.09 -6.79 17.70
CA LYS A 186 1.13 -6.43 18.67
C LYS A 186 0.54 -5.68 19.87
N LEU A 187 -0.47 -4.85 19.63
CA LEU A 187 -1.15 -4.06 20.67
C LEU A 187 -2.24 -4.85 21.39
N ASP A 188 -2.94 -5.71 20.68
CA ASP A 188 -4.00 -6.59 21.19
C ASP A 188 -3.83 -8.02 20.62
N PRO A 189 -3.03 -8.87 21.29
CA PRO A 189 -2.83 -10.26 20.88
C PRO A 189 -4.10 -11.11 20.87
N GLY A 190 -5.18 -10.67 21.53
CA GLY A 190 -6.49 -11.30 21.49
C GLY A 190 -7.25 -11.12 20.17
N GLY A 191 -6.77 -10.20 19.31
CA GLY A 191 -7.32 -9.97 17.96
C GLY A 191 -8.61 -9.15 17.90
N GLY A 192 -9.11 -8.65 19.02
CA GLY A 192 -10.32 -7.83 19.06
C GLY A 192 -10.16 -6.52 18.28
N LEU A 193 -8.99 -5.88 18.42
CA LEU A 193 -8.66 -4.67 17.68
C LEU A 193 -8.56 -4.94 16.16
N LEU A 194 -7.89 -6.01 15.75
CA LEU A 194 -7.80 -6.43 14.36
C LEU A 194 -9.19 -6.66 13.76
N LYS A 195 -10.04 -7.38 14.49
CA LYS A 195 -11.42 -7.64 14.05
C LYS A 195 -12.20 -6.34 13.85
N SER A 196 -12.11 -5.39 14.77
CA SER A 196 -12.79 -4.09 14.64
C SER A 196 -12.27 -3.26 13.47
N PHE A 197 -10.98 -3.36 13.13
CA PHE A 197 -10.39 -2.71 11.94
C PHE A 197 -10.90 -3.34 10.65
N VAL A 198 -10.94 -4.67 10.56
CA VAL A 198 -11.49 -5.38 9.40
C VAL A 198 -12.98 -5.05 9.22
N GLU A 199 -13.77 -5.04 10.28
CA GLU A 199 -15.18 -4.65 10.25
C GLU A 199 -15.38 -3.21 9.74
N LEU A 200 -14.52 -2.27 10.16
CA LEU A 200 -14.57 -0.89 9.68
C LEU A 200 -14.23 -0.80 8.19
N ASN A 201 -13.18 -1.49 7.74
CA ASN A 201 -12.81 -1.53 6.31
C ASN A 201 -13.89 -2.21 5.48
N ASN A 202 -14.55 -3.25 5.98
CA ASN A 202 -15.68 -3.89 5.29
C ASN A 202 -16.87 -2.95 5.14
N ARG A 203 -17.15 -2.06 6.10
CA ARG A 203 -18.20 -1.03 5.95
C ARG A 203 -17.93 -0.09 4.76
N VAL A 204 -16.65 0.18 4.45
CA VAL A 204 -16.26 0.92 3.24
C VAL A 204 -16.47 0.06 2.00
N LEU A 205 -15.99 -1.19 2.03
CA LEU A 205 -16.05 -2.13 0.92
C LEU A 205 -17.48 -2.53 0.52
N ASP A 206 -18.40 -2.54 1.48
CA ASP A 206 -19.82 -2.82 1.25
C ASP A 206 -20.55 -1.69 0.46
N ARG A 207 -19.88 -0.56 0.19
CA ARG A 207 -20.35 0.49 -0.74
C ARG A 207 -20.14 0.13 -2.21
N PHE A 208 -19.35 -0.91 -2.50
CA PHE A 208 -18.99 -1.37 -3.83
C PHE A 208 -19.71 -2.68 -4.17
N ASP A 209 -20.11 -2.83 -5.42
CA ASP A 209 -20.67 -4.10 -5.88
C ASP A 209 -19.59 -5.17 -6.12
N ALA A 210 -19.99 -6.40 -6.43
CA ALA A 210 -19.08 -7.52 -6.64
C ALA A 210 -18.12 -7.26 -7.83
N SER A 211 -18.58 -6.59 -8.89
CA SER A 211 -17.76 -6.30 -10.08
C SER A 211 -16.69 -5.23 -9.80
N GLU A 212 -16.97 -4.30 -8.90
CA GLU A 212 -16.00 -3.31 -8.44
C GLU A 212 -15.00 -3.93 -7.47
N ARG A 213 -15.47 -4.78 -6.53
CA ARG A 213 -14.59 -5.40 -5.51
C ARG A 213 -13.52 -6.32 -6.10
N VAL A 214 -13.72 -6.91 -7.28
CA VAL A 214 -12.65 -7.68 -7.98
C VAL A 214 -11.47 -6.81 -8.40
N ARG A 215 -11.67 -5.47 -8.49
CA ARG A 215 -10.63 -4.46 -8.79
C ARG A 215 -10.08 -3.79 -7.53
N ILE A 216 -10.60 -4.14 -6.35
CA ILE A 216 -10.14 -3.61 -5.07
C ILE A 216 -9.35 -4.69 -4.34
N GLY A 217 -8.19 -4.34 -3.86
CA GLY A 217 -7.34 -5.25 -3.09
C GLY A 217 -6.91 -4.65 -1.75
N VAL A 218 -6.41 -5.50 -0.86
CA VAL A 218 -5.83 -5.08 0.41
C VAL A 218 -4.37 -5.51 0.49
N HIS A 219 -3.51 -4.59 0.92
CA HIS A 219 -2.09 -4.85 1.20
C HIS A 219 -1.83 -4.84 2.70
N VAL A 220 -1.11 -5.86 3.18
CA VAL A 220 -0.66 -5.96 4.56
C VAL A 220 0.81 -6.38 4.60
N CYS A 221 1.61 -5.56 5.28
CA CYS A 221 3.03 -5.80 5.54
C CYS A 221 3.37 -5.46 6.99
N PRO A 222 4.63 -5.61 7.44
CA PRO A 222 5.03 -5.25 8.79
C PRO A 222 5.17 -3.74 9.01
N GLY A 223 4.85 -2.92 7.99
CA GLY A 223 5.05 -1.47 7.99
C GLY A 223 6.51 -1.10 7.85
N GLY A 224 7.01 -1.03 6.60
CA GLY A 224 8.39 -0.64 6.31
C GLY A 224 8.56 0.88 6.28
N ASP A 225 9.65 1.38 6.84
CA ASP A 225 10.10 2.76 6.77
C ASP A 225 11.59 2.84 7.15
N GLN A 226 12.40 3.57 6.39
CA GLN A 226 13.83 3.79 6.64
C GLN A 226 14.60 2.47 6.95
N ASP A 227 14.40 1.44 6.11
CA ASP A 227 14.98 0.10 6.29
C ASP A 227 14.62 -0.57 7.63
N SER A 228 13.55 -0.14 8.30
CA SER A 228 13.03 -0.69 9.55
C SER A 228 11.57 -1.09 9.44
N THR A 229 11.06 -1.82 10.43
CA THR A 229 9.66 -2.27 10.49
C THR A 229 9.08 -2.09 11.89
N HIS A 230 7.75 -1.92 12.00
CA HIS A 230 7.10 -1.78 13.32
C HIS A 230 6.53 -3.09 13.86
N SER A 231 6.24 -4.10 13.04
CA SER A 231 5.51 -5.32 13.47
C SER A 231 5.97 -6.62 12.80
N ALA A 232 7.21 -6.70 12.31
CA ALA A 232 7.76 -7.93 11.74
C ALA A 232 7.89 -9.08 12.77
N ASP A 233 7.90 -8.76 14.05
CA ASP A 233 7.93 -9.69 15.18
C ASP A 233 6.57 -10.34 15.49
N VAL A 234 5.49 -9.93 14.83
CA VAL A 234 4.15 -10.51 14.99
C VAL A 234 3.96 -11.71 14.06
N ASP A 235 3.33 -12.79 14.55
CA ASP A 235 3.01 -13.97 13.73
C ASP A 235 2.07 -13.61 12.56
N TYR A 236 2.60 -13.66 11.35
CA TYR A 236 1.84 -13.30 10.16
C TYR A 236 0.71 -14.29 9.85
N ALA A 237 0.93 -15.59 10.10
CA ALA A 237 -0.11 -16.61 9.88
C ALA A 237 -1.33 -16.41 10.79
N GLY A 238 -1.15 -15.85 11.98
CA GLY A 238 -2.22 -15.50 12.92
C GLY A 238 -3.12 -14.35 12.44
N LEU A 239 -2.59 -13.45 11.61
CA LEU A 239 -3.34 -12.35 11.00
C LEU A 239 -4.33 -12.83 9.92
N LEU A 240 -3.96 -13.86 9.16
CA LEU A 240 -4.63 -14.24 7.92
C LEU A 240 -6.12 -14.54 8.06
N PRO A 241 -6.62 -15.24 9.10
CA PRO A 241 -8.06 -15.52 9.21
C PRO A 241 -8.93 -14.25 9.24
N ALA A 242 -8.50 -13.23 9.97
CA ALA A 242 -9.23 -11.97 10.00
C ALA A 242 -9.04 -11.19 8.69
N LEU A 243 -7.84 -11.18 8.12
CA LEU A 243 -7.56 -10.51 6.86
C LEU A 243 -8.41 -11.07 5.71
N PHE A 244 -8.52 -12.40 5.58
CA PHE A 244 -9.32 -13.03 4.53
C PHE A 244 -10.83 -12.87 4.70
N SER A 245 -11.30 -12.31 5.83
CA SER A 245 -12.69 -11.86 5.98
C SER A 245 -12.94 -10.44 5.42
N THR A 246 -11.93 -9.79 4.86
CA THR A 246 -12.07 -8.51 4.16
C THR A 246 -12.76 -8.73 2.80
N HIS A 247 -13.74 -7.91 2.46
CA HIS A 247 -14.59 -8.05 1.28
C HIS A 247 -13.93 -7.54 -0.02
N VAL A 248 -12.72 -8.00 -0.31
CA VAL A 248 -11.93 -7.63 -1.50
C VAL A 248 -11.74 -8.81 -2.45
N GLY A 249 -11.45 -8.50 -3.72
CA GLY A 249 -11.11 -9.52 -4.72
C GLY A 249 -9.63 -9.86 -4.76
N ARG A 250 -8.75 -9.06 -4.14
CA ARG A 250 -7.29 -9.21 -4.23
C ARG A 250 -6.61 -9.03 -2.88
N PHE A 251 -5.61 -9.87 -2.61
CA PHE A 251 -4.75 -9.75 -1.44
C PHE A 251 -3.30 -9.60 -1.88
N TYR A 252 -2.59 -8.60 -1.34
CA TYR A 252 -1.17 -8.37 -1.56
C TYR A 252 -0.45 -8.64 -0.24
N LEU A 253 0.19 -9.81 -0.16
CA LEU A 253 0.69 -10.36 1.08
C LEU A 253 2.21 -10.42 1.08
N GLN A 254 2.82 -9.87 2.13
CA GLN A 254 4.22 -10.09 2.41
C GLN A 254 4.52 -11.58 2.52
N LEU A 255 5.59 -12.06 1.90
CA LEU A 255 6.03 -13.43 2.01
C LEU A 255 7.55 -13.61 1.85
N SER A 256 8.22 -12.73 1.10
CA SER A 256 9.66 -12.83 0.83
C SER A 256 10.50 -12.85 2.09
N SER A 257 10.16 -11.99 3.05
CA SER A 257 10.84 -11.83 4.34
C SER A 257 10.30 -12.73 5.46
N GLU A 258 9.27 -13.56 5.21
CA GLU A 258 8.75 -14.50 6.21
C GLU A 258 9.69 -15.70 6.39
N ALA A 259 9.99 -16.03 7.66
CA ALA A 259 10.91 -17.10 8.01
C ALA A 259 10.35 -18.50 7.67
N ASP A 260 9.03 -18.71 7.81
CA ASP A 260 8.32 -19.96 7.51
C ASP A 260 7.27 -19.73 6.41
N ARG A 261 7.74 -19.51 5.18
CA ARG A 261 6.88 -19.32 4.01
C ARG A 261 5.93 -20.50 3.75
N PRO A 262 6.34 -21.77 3.85
CA PRO A 262 5.42 -22.89 3.66
C PRO A 262 4.22 -22.87 4.62
N ARG A 263 4.42 -22.52 5.89
CA ARG A 263 3.33 -22.39 6.88
C ARG A 263 2.36 -21.27 6.47
N VAL A 264 2.88 -20.12 6.06
CA VAL A 264 2.06 -18.98 5.60
C VAL A 264 1.29 -19.35 4.34
N LEU A 265 1.94 -19.95 3.34
CA LEU A 265 1.32 -20.40 2.08
C LEU A 265 0.21 -21.43 2.33
N LYS A 266 0.45 -22.41 3.20
CA LYS A 266 -0.58 -23.38 3.59
C LYS A 266 -1.79 -22.68 4.20
N ARG A 267 -1.57 -21.69 5.09
CA ARG A 267 -2.65 -20.95 5.71
C ARG A 267 -3.44 -20.09 4.70
N ILE A 268 -2.75 -19.47 3.74
CA ILE A 268 -3.39 -18.77 2.62
C ILE A 268 -4.29 -19.74 1.82
N ALA A 269 -3.78 -20.91 1.47
CA ALA A 269 -4.52 -21.91 0.70
C ALA A 269 -5.82 -22.38 1.39
N GLU A 270 -5.80 -22.49 2.73
CA GLU A 270 -6.98 -22.83 3.53
C GLU A 270 -8.05 -21.73 3.55
N LEU A 271 -7.68 -20.47 3.35
CA LEU A 271 -8.55 -19.30 3.52
C LEU A 271 -8.98 -18.66 2.20
N LEU A 272 -8.25 -18.88 1.11
CA LEU A 272 -8.47 -18.23 -0.18
C LEU A 272 -9.81 -18.66 -0.79
N GLY A 273 -10.71 -17.70 -0.95
CA GLY A 273 -12.01 -17.89 -1.59
C GLY A 273 -11.90 -18.14 -3.11
N THR A 274 -12.96 -18.69 -3.72
CA THR A 274 -12.97 -19.09 -5.14
C THR A 274 -12.78 -17.91 -6.11
N GLU A 275 -13.30 -16.75 -5.78
CA GLU A 275 -13.25 -15.54 -6.61
C GLU A 275 -12.09 -14.60 -6.26
N GLN A 276 -11.29 -14.95 -5.26
CA GLN A 276 -10.20 -14.12 -4.77
C GLN A 276 -8.87 -14.49 -5.43
N LYS A 277 -8.02 -13.47 -5.65
CA LYS A 277 -6.64 -13.61 -6.08
C LYS A 277 -5.70 -13.21 -4.96
N VAL A 278 -4.57 -13.89 -4.86
CA VAL A 278 -3.52 -13.56 -3.92
C VAL A 278 -2.22 -13.26 -4.66
N PHE A 279 -1.64 -12.11 -4.36
CA PHE A 279 -0.33 -11.68 -4.84
C PHE A 279 0.66 -11.85 -3.68
N VAL A 280 1.59 -12.78 -3.84
CA VAL A 280 2.59 -13.06 -2.80
C VAL A 280 3.86 -12.23 -3.04
N GLY A 281 4.42 -11.68 -1.97
CA GLY A 281 5.67 -10.96 -2.00
C GLY A 281 6.84 -11.88 -2.35
N VAL A 282 7.61 -11.48 -3.37
CA VAL A 282 8.77 -12.23 -3.85
C VAL A 282 10.07 -11.42 -3.84
N THR A 283 9.99 -10.15 -3.46
CA THR A 283 11.13 -9.26 -3.24
C THR A 283 10.96 -8.55 -1.89
N ASP A 284 12.08 -8.31 -1.19
CA ASP A 284 12.10 -7.66 0.13
C ASP A 284 12.63 -6.22 -0.01
N PRO A 285 11.77 -5.18 0.11
CA PRO A 285 12.19 -3.77 0.00
C PRO A 285 13.16 -3.31 1.09
N ILE A 286 13.15 -3.95 2.27
CA ILE A 286 14.01 -3.60 3.40
C ILE A 286 15.45 -4.07 3.17
N SER A 287 15.62 -5.17 2.44
CA SER A 287 16.96 -5.67 2.11
C SER A 287 17.60 -4.82 1.01
N PRO A 288 18.85 -4.33 1.18
CA PRO A 288 19.55 -3.61 0.11
C PRO A 288 19.99 -4.54 -1.04
N ARG A 289 19.96 -5.86 -0.85
CA ARG A 289 20.31 -6.85 -1.87
C ARG A 289 19.19 -7.00 -2.90
N VAL A 290 19.52 -6.89 -4.17
CA VAL A 290 18.59 -7.20 -5.26
C VAL A 290 18.51 -8.72 -5.43
N GLU A 291 17.31 -9.27 -5.41
CA GLU A 291 17.03 -10.68 -5.71
C GLU A 291 17.34 -10.97 -7.18
N THR A 292 17.79 -12.19 -7.49
CA THR A 292 17.92 -12.62 -8.88
C THR A 292 16.58 -13.11 -9.44
N PRO A 293 16.37 -13.07 -10.76
CA PRO A 293 15.19 -13.66 -11.39
C PRO A 293 15.00 -15.15 -11.05
N GLU A 294 16.08 -15.91 -10.89
CA GLU A 294 16.06 -17.32 -10.51
C GLU A 294 15.53 -17.50 -9.08
N GLU A 295 15.98 -16.68 -8.12
CA GLU A 295 15.47 -16.70 -6.74
C GLU A 295 13.99 -16.39 -6.71
N VAL A 296 13.54 -15.37 -7.45
CA VAL A 296 12.12 -15.04 -7.58
C VAL A 296 11.35 -16.20 -8.22
N CYS A 297 11.85 -16.80 -9.29
CA CYS A 297 11.25 -17.96 -9.94
C CYS A 297 11.02 -19.10 -8.94
N GLU A 298 12.02 -19.47 -8.15
CA GLU A 298 11.89 -20.55 -7.14
C GLU A 298 10.85 -20.20 -6.06
N ARG A 299 10.75 -18.92 -5.63
CA ARG A 299 9.72 -18.46 -4.69
C ARG A 299 8.30 -18.60 -5.28
N VAL A 300 8.13 -18.30 -6.56
CA VAL A 300 6.84 -18.47 -7.26
C VAL A 300 6.48 -19.94 -7.41
N LEU A 301 7.45 -20.79 -7.78
CA LEU A 301 7.25 -22.25 -7.89
C LEU A 301 6.94 -22.88 -6.52
N GLU A 302 7.53 -22.36 -5.43
CA GLU A 302 7.17 -22.77 -4.06
C GLU A 302 5.70 -22.43 -3.78
N ALA A 303 5.26 -21.18 -4.07
CA ALA A 303 3.88 -20.76 -3.86
C ALA A 303 2.88 -21.59 -4.69
N ALA A 304 3.22 -21.93 -5.92
CA ALA A 304 2.39 -22.74 -6.82
C ALA A 304 2.17 -24.19 -6.33
N LYS A 305 2.96 -24.68 -5.35
CA LYS A 305 2.70 -25.98 -4.70
C LYS A 305 1.51 -25.94 -3.74
N PHE A 306 1.12 -24.77 -3.29
CA PHE A 306 0.07 -24.56 -2.30
C PHE A 306 -1.17 -23.89 -2.90
N LEU A 307 -0.99 -23.01 -3.89
CA LEU A 307 -2.02 -22.12 -4.42
C LEU A 307 -2.36 -22.45 -5.88
N PRO A 308 -3.63 -22.37 -6.27
CA PRO A 308 -4.03 -22.49 -7.67
C PRO A 308 -3.36 -21.40 -8.51
N VAL A 309 -2.72 -21.79 -9.62
CA VAL A 309 -1.91 -20.87 -10.44
C VAL A 309 -2.76 -19.75 -11.08
N ASP A 310 -4.01 -20.02 -11.39
CA ASP A 310 -4.98 -19.06 -11.94
C ASP A 310 -5.40 -17.99 -10.93
N ARG A 311 -5.12 -18.21 -9.64
CA ARG A 311 -5.39 -17.28 -8.54
C ARG A 311 -4.12 -16.73 -7.88
N LEU A 312 -2.94 -17.18 -8.33
CA LEU A 312 -1.65 -16.73 -7.84
C LEU A 312 -1.12 -15.56 -8.67
N GLY A 313 -0.68 -14.51 -8.00
CA GLY A 313 0.11 -13.43 -8.55
C GLY A 313 1.35 -13.14 -7.72
N THR A 314 2.19 -12.22 -8.16
CA THR A 314 3.40 -11.81 -7.45
C THR A 314 3.41 -10.30 -7.19
N THR A 315 4.05 -9.91 -6.09
CA THR A 315 4.23 -8.51 -5.69
C THR A 315 5.55 -8.34 -4.94
N ASP A 316 5.86 -7.12 -4.52
CA ASP A 316 6.90 -6.80 -3.54
C ASP A 316 6.31 -6.98 -2.12
N ASP A 317 7.14 -7.22 -1.09
CA ASP A 317 6.63 -7.39 0.29
C ASP A 317 6.01 -6.10 0.84
N CYS A 318 6.49 -4.94 0.40
CA CYS A 318 6.02 -3.61 0.79
C CYS A 318 6.33 -2.59 -0.31
N GLY A 319 5.90 -1.34 -0.14
CA GLY A 319 6.41 -0.21 -0.92
C GLY A 319 7.87 0.10 -0.59
N PHE A 320 8.59 0.71 -1.53
CA PHE A 320 10.03 1.03 -1.37
C PHE A 320 10.29 2.36 -0.65
N SER A 321 9.31 3.26 -0.56
CA SER A 321 9.44 4.56 0.09
C SER A 321 8.06 5.15 0.39
N PRO A 322 7.40 4.70 1.47
CA PRO A 322 6.03 5.08 1.80
C PRO A 322 5.88 6.52 2.30
N PHE A 323 6.97 7.10 2.79
CA PHE A 323 7.06 8.51 3.22
C PHE A 323 7.97 9.29 2.28
N ALA A 324 7.67 10.56 2.06
CA ALA A 324 8.44 11.41 1.13
C ALA A 324 9.89 11.66 1.56
N ASP A 325 10.17 11.52 2.83
CA ASP A 325 11.50 11.67 3.44
C ASP A 325 12.27 10.36 3.62
N ASP A 326 11.69 9.23 3.20
CA ASP A 326 12.38 7.93 3.19
C ASP A 326 13.25 7.83 1.92
N ASP A 327 14.57 7.90 2.11
CA ASP A 327 15.60 7.76 1.10
C ASP A 327 16.59 6.62 1.39
N SER A 328 16.22 5.70 2.29
CA SER A 328 17.02 4.54 2.69
C SER A 328 17.33 3.60 1.52
N THR A 329 16.33 3.33 0.67
CA THR A 329 16.51 2.55 -0.56
C THR A 329 16.76 3.44 -1.78
N GLY A 330 17.78 3.16 -2.56
CA GLY A 330 18.05 3.87 -3.82
C GLY A 330 17.04 3.51 -4.92
N ARG A 331 16.62 4.51 -5.73
CA ARG A 331 15.68 4.27 -6.87
C ARG A 331 16.14 3.16 -7.81
N ASP A 332 17.43 3.07 -8.10
CA ASP A 332 17.97 2.05 -9.01
C ASP A 332 17.84 0.65 -8.42
N VAL A 333 18.03 0.51 -7.10
CA VAL A 333 17.80 -0.75 -6.37
C VAL A 333 16.32 -1.14 -6.43
N ALA A 334 15.41 -0.20 -6.17
CA ALA A 334 13.97 -0.45 -6.24
C ALA A 334 13.55 -0.97 -7.63
N PHE A 335 13.96 -0.29 -8.71
CA PHE A 335 13.62 -0.72 -10.07
C PHE A 335 14.34 -2.01 -10.49
N ALA A 336 15.54 -2.29 -9.99
CA ALA A 336 16.22 -3.57 -10.21
C ALA A 336 15.45 -4.73 -9.56
N LYS A 337 14.94 -4.56 -8.33
CA LYS A 337 14.08 -5.55 -7.65
C LYS A 337 12.77 -5.78 -8.41
N ILE A 338 12.11 -4.72 -8.87
CA ILE A 338 10.89 -4.82 -9.68
C ILE A 338 11.16 -5.59 -10.98
N ARG A 339 12.28 -5.34 -11.65
CA ARG A 339 12.69 -6.07 -12.85
C ARG A 339 12.90 -7.56 -12.54
N ALA A 340 13.63 -7.88 -11.47
CA ALA A 340 13.84 -9.27 -11.04
C ALA A 340 12.51 -9.96 -10.73
N ARG A 341 11.55 -9.26 -10.10
CA ARG A 341 10.19 -9.76 -9.85
C ARG A 341 9.48 -10.10 -11.17
N VAL A 342 9.50 -9.20 -12.15
CA VAL A 342 8.84 -9.41 -13.45
C VAL A 342 9.47 -10.57 -14.21
N GLU A 343 10.79 -10.58 -14.34
CA GLU A 343 11.55 -11.62 -15.07
C GLU A 343 11.40 -13.00 -14.38
N GLY A 344 11.56 -13.07 -13.07
CA GLY A 344 11.43 -14.32 -12.31
C GLY A 344 10.00 -14.87 -12.33
N THR A 345 8.97 -14.01 -12.31
CA THR A 345 7.58 -14.43 -12.47
C THR A 345 7.34 -15.03 -13.87
N ALA A 346 7.88 -14.39 -14.92
CA ALA A 346 7.77 -14.92 -16.28
C ALA A 346 8.50 -16.28 -16.43
N MET A 347 9.67 -16.44 -15.81
CA MET A 347 10.39 -17.74 -15.78
C MET A 347 9.56 -18.83 -15.09
N ALA A 348 8.91 -18.52 -13.97
CA ALA A 348 8.05 -19.48 -13.28
C ALA A 348 6.81 -19.85 -14.09
N ALA A 349 6.15 -18.86 -14.74
CA ALA A 349 5.04 -19.12 -15.64
C ALA A 349 5.41 -20.06 -16.78
N ALA A 350 6.59 -19.86 -17.40
CA ALA A 350 7.10 -20.75 -18.43
C ALA A 350 7.34 -22.20 -17.93
N ARG A 351 7.88 -22.35 -16.70
CA ARG A 351 8.09 -23.68 -16.10
C ARG A 351 6.78 -24.37 -15.71
N LEU A 352 5.75 -23.63 -15.37
CA LEU A 352 4.42 -24.15 -15.05
C LEU A 352 3.55 -24.37 -16.29
N ALA A 353 4.03 -24.03 -17.48
CA ALA A 353 3.35 -24.10 -18.76
C ALA A 353 2.00 -23.32 -18.80
N VAL A 354 1.98 -22.12 -18.22
CA VAL A 354 0.82 -21.21 -18.12
C VAL A 354 1.10 -19.84 -18.73
#